data_71b1d9ee84b31ac2efd1402c7cdccb1b
#
_entry.id   71b1d9ee84b31ac2efd1402c7cdccb1b
#
_cell.length_a   1.000
_cell.length_b   1.000
_cell.length_c   1.000
_cell.angle_alpha   90.00
_cell.angle_beta   90.00
_cell.angle_gamma   90.00
#
_symmetry.space_group_name_H-M   'P 1'
#
loop_
_entity.id
_entity.type
_entity.pdbx_description
1 polymer ?
#
loop_
_entity_poly.entity_id
_entity_poly.type
_entity_poly.pdbx_seq_one_letter_code
_entity_poly.pdbx_strand_id
1 'polypeptide(L)'
;MYDRLLLPVDTSAGSERAIDHALDAAERYDAELHVLYVVDTDAYSSYTGDEYVHEFEGLESALEQAGNEAIEEVIEAAESAGVDAESAIRHGVPHEEILAYAEEADVGLTVIGSKNRSGEYRRLLGSVAERVTRMAHRPVTVVKTPVEE
;
A
#
# COMPACT_ATOMS: atom_id res chain seq x y z
N MET A 1 -11.60 -8.86 17.13
CA MET A 1 -11.46 -9.86 16.05
C MET A 1 -10.12 -9.77 15.36
N TYR A 2 -9.74 -8.61 14.87
CA TYR A 2 -8.45 -8.46 14.20
C TYR A 2 -7.47 -7.77 15.12
N ASP A 3 -6.29 -8.36 15.29
CA ASP A 3 -5.25 -7.76 16.12
C ASP A 3 -4.28 -6.91 15.31
N ARG A 4 -4.15 -7.22 14.04
CA ARG A 4 -3.26 -6.49 13.12
C ARG A 4 -3.94 -6.28 11.79
N LEU A 5 -3.83 -5.06 11.29
CA LEU A 5 -4.35 -4.68 9.97
C LEU A 5 -3.18 -4.26 9.10
N LEU A 6 -3.27 -4.52 7.80
CA LEU A 6 -2.27 -4.08 6.84
C LEU A 6 -2.91 -3.08 5.88
N LEU A 7 -2.26 -1.95 5.72
CA LEU A 7 -2.66 -0.93 4.76
C LEU A 7 -1.51 -0.67 3.79
N PRO A 8 -1.55 -1.29 2.61
CA PRO A 8 -0.61 -0.93 1.57
C PRO A 8 -0.98 0.47 1.05
N VAL A 9 0.02 1.32 0.90
CA VAL A 9 -0.20 2.68 0.40
C VAL A 9 0.62 2.90 -0.86
N ASP A 10 0.17 3.81 -1.69
CA ASP A 10 0.93 4.28 -2.82
C ASP A 10 0.82 5.80 -2.86
N THR A 11 1.33 6.43 -3.90
CA THR A 11 1.32 7.88 -4.02
C THR A 11 0.10 8.39 -4.76
N SER A 12 -0.87 7.52 -5.07
CA SER A 12 -2.05 7.93 -5.82
C SER A 12 -3.07 8.64 -4.91
N ALA A 13 -3.79 9.56 -5.51
CA ALA A 13 -4.78 10.36 -4.79
C ALA A 13 -5.99 9.54 -4.31
N GLY A 14 -6.15 8.31 -4.78
CA GLY A 14 -7.29 7.48 -4.40
C GLY A 14 -7.14 6.75 -3.08
N SER A 15 -5.97 6.78 -2.47
CA SER A 15 -5.71 6.00 -1.26
C SER A 15 -6.31 6.59 0.01
N GLU A 16 -6.75 7.85 0.00
CA GLU A 16 -7.32 8.50 1.18
C GLU A 16 -8.51 7.75 1.76
N ARG A 17 -9.39 7.23 0.91
CA ARG A 17 -10.52 6.46 1.41
C ARG A 17 -10.10 5.16 2.08
N ALA A 18 -9.08 4.51 1.53
CA ALA A 18 -8.54 3.30 2.13
C ALA A 18 -7.91 3.60 3.49
N ILE A 19 -7.21 4.73 3.60
CA ILE A 19 -6.62 5.19 4.86
C ILE A 19 -7.72 5.39 5.91
N ASP A 20 -8.77 6.11 5.55
CA ASP A 20 -9.88 6.36 6.48
C ASP A 20 -10.53 5.06 6.94
N HIS A 21 -10.76 4.12 6.04
CA HIS A 21 -11.33 2.83 6.39
C HIS A 21 -10.41 2.01 7.29
N ALA A 22 -9.12 2.04 7.01
CA ALA A 22 -8.15 1.30 7.81
C ALA A 22 -8.06 1.86 9.24
N LEU A 23 -8.05 3.19 9.36
CA LEU A 23 -8.00 3.83 10.68
C LEU A 23 -9.27 3.56 11.49
N ASP A 24 -10.44 3.63 10.84
CA ASP A 24 -11.69 3.32 11.50
C ASP A 24 -11.71 1.87 12.00
N ALA A 25 -11.27 0.94 11.17
CA ALA A 25 -11.23 -0.47 11.54
C ALA A 25 -10.22 -0.70 12.68
N ALA A 26 -9.06 -0.05 12.63
CA ALA A 26 -8.06 -0.19 13.68
C ALA A 26 -8.59 0.30 15.03
N GLU A 27 -9.33 1.41 15.03
CA GLU A 27 -9.96 1.91 16.25
C GLU A 27 -11.01 0.93 16.78
N ARG A 28 -11.89 0.45 15.91
CA ARG A 28 -12.99 -0.42 16.31
C ARG A 28 -12.52 -1.77 16.85
N TYR A 29 -11.46 -2.30 16.27
CA TYR A 29 -10.94 -3.60 16.71
C TYR A 29 -9.81 -3.49 17.72
N ASP A 30 -9.38 -2.27 18.06
CA ASP A 30 -8.21 -2.03 18.90
C ASP A 30 -7.00 -2.78 18.32
N ALA A 31 -6.81 -2.62 17.03
CA ALA A 31 -5.79 -3.32 16.26
C ALA A 31 -4.58 -2.43 15.96
N GLU A 32 -3.44 -3.07 15.82
CA GLU A 32 -2.22 -2.40 15.37
C GLU A 32 -2.29 -2.25 13.85
N LEU A 33 -1.96 -1.07 13.35
CA LEU A 33 -1.98 -0.80 11.92
C LEU A 33 -0.56 -0.88 11.34
N HIS A 34 -0.38 -1.72 10.35
CA HIS A 34 0.87 -1.82 9.59
C HIS A 34 0.70 -1.09 8.26
N VAL A 35 1.52 -0.10 8.04
CA VAL A 35 1.50 0.71 6.81
C VAL A 35 2.66 0.28 5.95
N LEU A 36 2.38 -0.21 4.76
CA LEU A 36 3.40 -0.75 3.87
C LEU A 36 3.46 0.03 2.55
N TYR A 37 4.65 0.43 2.17
CA TYR A 37 4.90 0.97 0.84
C TYR A 37 5.86 0.03 0.12
N VAL A 38 5.53 -0.34 -1.11
CA VAL A 38 6.40 -1.18 -1.92
C VAL A 38 6.96 -0.36 -3.07
N VAL A 39 8.28 -0.26 -3.12
CA VAL A 39 8.97 0.34 -4.26
C VAL A 39 8.93 -0.71 -5.37
N ASP A 40 8.17 -0.39 -6.42
CA ASP A 40 7.94 -1.32 -7.51
C ASP A 40 9.20 -1.47 -8.36
N THR A 41 9.81 -2.64 -8.32
CA THR A 41 11.04 -2.89 -9.07
C THR A 41 10.82 -2.86 -10.58
N ASP A 42 9.60 -3.12 -11.03
CA ASP A 42 9.28 -3.03 -12.44
C ASP A 42 9.32 -1.59 -12.94
N ALA A 43 9.12 -0.63 -12.03
CA ALA A 43 9.16 0.78 -12.40
C ALA A 43 10.55 1.21 -12.85
N TYR A 44 11.60 0.56 -12.38
CA TYR A 44 12.97 0.91 -12.74
C TYR A 44 13.79 -0.26 -13.28
N SER A 45 13.23 -1.45 -13.36
CA SER A 45 13.96 -2.61 -13.86
C SER A 45 14.29 -2.51 -15.37
N SER A 46 13.64 -1.60 -16.07
CA SER A 46 13.93 -1.35 -17.49
C SER A 46 15.23 -0.58 -17.70
N TYR A 47 15.76 0.02 -16.63
CA TYR A 47 17.04 0.73 -16.70
C TYR A 47 18.15 -0.29 -16.52
N THR A 48 18.62 -0.85 -17.63
CA THR A 48 19.69 -1.83 -17.61
C THR A 48 20.87 -1.30 -18.42
N GLY A 49 22.06 -1.63 -17.97
CA GLY A 49 23.28 -1.19 -18.62
C GLY A 49 23.92 -0.01 -17.89
N ASP A 50 25.22 0.15 -18.13
CA ASP A 50 26.04 1.12 -17.39
C ASP A 50 25.61 2.56 -17.61
N GLU A 51 25.07 2.88 -18.78
CA GLU A 51 24.69 4.26 -19.11
C GLU A 51 23.50 4.78 -18.29
N TYR A 52 22.73 3.89 -17.67
CA TYR A 52 21.54 4.26 -16.92
C TYR A 52 21.70 4.12 -15.41
N VAL A 53 22.88 3.87 -14.93
CA VAL A 53 23.11 3.64 -13.50
C VAL A 53 22.67 4.84 -12.65
N HIS A 54 22.99 6.05 -13.08
CA HIS A 54 22.60 7.25 -12.31
C HIS A 54 21.10 7.48 -12.30
N GLU A 55 20.44 7.26 -13.43
CA GLU A 55 19.00 7.40 -13.52
C GLU A 55 18.29 6.35 -12.68
N PHE A 56 18.83 5.13 -12.66
CA PHE A 56 18.29 4.05 -11.86
C PHE A 56 18.36 4.39 -10.36
N GLU A 57 19.53 4.83 -9.89
CA GLU A 57 19.70 5.21 -8.48
C GLU A 57 18.84 6.40 -8.09
N GLY A 58 18.74 7.40 -8.98
CA GLY A 58 17.89 8.56 -8.76
C GLY A 58 16.43 8.21 -8.68
N LEU A 59 15.97 7.31 -9.54
CA LEU A 59 14.58 6.87 -9.54
C LEU A 59 14.25 6.09 -8.27
N GLU A 60 15.13 5.17 -7.88
CA GLU A 60 14.95 4.40 -6.65
C GLU A 60 14.84 5.31 -5.44
N SER A 61 15.76 6.28 -5.32
CA SER A 61 15.74 7.24 -4.21
C SER A 61 14.47 8.09 -4.21
N ALA A 62 14.03 8.51 -5.39
CA ALA A 62 12.80 9.30 -5.51
C ALA A 62 11.57 8.50 -5.09
N LEU A 63 11.51 7.22 -5.46
CA LEU A 63 10.40 6.35 -5.08
C LEU A 63 10.40 6.08 -3.58
N GLU A 64 11.57 5.88 -2.99
CA GLU A 64 11.66 5.69 -1.54
C GLU A 64 11.23 6.94 -0.78
N GLN A 65 11.64 8.12 -1.25
CA GLN A 65 11.26 9.37 -0.62
C GLN A 65 9.75 9.58 -0.71
N ALA A 66 9.17 9.32 -1.87
CA ALA A 66 7.71 9.43 -2.04
C ALA A 66 6.97 8.46 -1.13
N GLY A 67 7.51 7.25 -0.97
CA GLY A 67 6.96 6.26 -0.07
C GLY A 67 7.01 6.69 1.38
N ASN A 68 8.13 7.26 1.80
CA ASN A 68 8.27 7.77 3.17
C ASN A 68 7.27 8.88 3.45
N GLU A 69 7.06 9.78 2.50
CA GLU A 69 6.08 10.85 2.64
C GLU A 69 4.66 10.31 2.76
N ALA A 70 4.32 9.32 1.93
CA ALA A 70 3.00 8.68 1.98
C ALA A 70 2.78 7.99 3.32
N ILE A 71 3.80 7.31 3.81
CA ILE A 71 3.74 6.63 5.11
C ILE A 71 3.56 7.64 6.24
N GLU A 72 4.31 8.74 6.22
CA GLU A 72 4.23 9.75 7.28
C GLU A 72 2.83 10.33 7.42
N GLU A 73 2.15 10.58 6.32
CA GLU A 73 0.77 11.05 6.37
C GLU A 73 -0.13 10.10 7.15
N VAL A 74 0.01 8.80 6.91
CA VAL A 74 -0.80 7.80 7.58
C VAL A 74 -0.41 7.69 9.05
N ILE A 75 0.88 7.70 9.34
CA ILE A 75 1.36 7.60 10.74
C ILE A 75 0.86 8.79 11.57
N GLU A 76 0.91 9.99 11.01
CA GLU A 76 0.38 11.17 11.69
C GLU A 76 -1.12 11.07 11.95
N ALA A 77 -1.87 10.59 10.96
CA ALA A 77 -3.28 10.39 11.11
C ALA A 77 -3.59 9.32 12.16
N ALA A 78 -2.80 8.26 12.20
CA ALA A 78 -2.95 7.20 13.20
C ALA A 78 -2.68 7.72 14.62
N GLU A 79 -1.63 8.49 14.79
CA GLU A 79 -1.32 9.10 16.07
C GLU A 79 -2.44 10.00 16.56
N SER A 80 -3.01 10.81 15.67
CA SER A 80 -4.13 11.69 16.00
C SER A 80 -5.37 10.90 16.40
N ALA A 81 -5.53 9.71 15.85
CA ALA A 81 -6.67 8.84 16.16
C ALA A 81 -6.41 7.90 17.34
N GLY A 82 -5.21 7.92 17.92
CA GLY A 82 -4.87 7.02 19.00
C GLY A 82 -4.64 5.58 18.57
N VAL A 83 -4.30 5.37 17.31
CA VAL A 83 -4.05 4.05 16.74
C VAL A 83 -2.55 3.76 16.75
N ASP A 84 -2.16 2.60 17.26
CA ASP A 84 -0.76 2.16 17.21
C ASP A 84 -0.44 1.76 15.77
N ALA A 85 0.61 2.34 15.22
CA ALA A 85 0.97 2.09 13.83
C ALA A 85 2.47 1.84 13.67
N GLU A 86 2.79 0.93 12.76
CA GLU A 86 4.16 0.64 12.34
C GLU A 86 4.23 0.80 10.84
N SER A 87 5.39 1.09 10.32
CA SER A 87 5.58 1.24 8.88
C SER A 87 6.70 0.37 8.37
N ALA A 88 6.63 0.04 7.08
CA ALA A 88 7.68 -0.70 6.40
C ALA A 88 7.75 -0.27 4.94
N ILE A 89 8.96 -0.32 4.39
CA ILE A 89 9.20 -0.12 2.97
C ILE A 89 9.87 -1.38 2.45
N ARG A 90 9.35 -1.90 1.35
CA ARG A 90 9.91 -3.07 0.69
C ARG A 90 10.14 -2.76 -0.78
N HIS A 91 11.00 -3.51 -1.41
CA HIS A 91 11.30 -3.42 -2.83
C HIS A 91 10.90 -4.72 -3.49
N GLY A 92 10.19 -4.66 -4.58
CA GLY A 92 9.79 -5.86 -5.28
C GLY A 92 8.55 -5.66 -6.12
N VAL A 93 7.85 -6.75 -6.37
CA VAL A 93 6.58 -6.72 -7.08
C VAL A 93 5.49 -6.42 -6.05
N PRO A 94 4.72 -5.33 -6.20
CA PRO A 94 3.81 -4.89 -5.14
C PRO A 94 2.89 -5.96 -4.58
N HIS A 95 2.15 -6.69 -5.41
CA HIS A 95 1.22 -7.68 -4.87
C HIS A 95 1.94 -8.81 -4.14
N GLU A 96 3.12 -9.20 -4.60
CA GLU A 96 3.89 -10.27 -3.96
C GLU A 96 4.37 -9.84 -2.59
N GLU A 97 4.89 -8.60 -2.48
CA GLU A 97 5.39 -8.09 -1.21
C GLU A 97 4.27 -7.85 -0.21
N ILE A 98 3.11 -7.42 -0.68
CA ILE A 98 1.95 -7.24 0.19
C ILE A 98 1.52 -8.58 0.77
N LEU A 99 1.42 -9.61 -0.07
CA LEU A 99 1.02 -10.94 0.37
C LEU A 99 2.04 -11.53 1.34
N ALA A 100 3.33 -11.36 1.05
CA ALA A 100 4.39 -11.85 1.91
C ALA A 100 4.37 -11.15 3.27
N TYR A 101 4.19 -9.85 3.28
CA TYR A 101 4.12 -9.09 4.53
C TYR A 101 2.94 -9.54 5.39
N ALA A 102 1.79 -9.76 4.77
CA ALA A 102 0.61 -10.19 5.51
C ALA A 102 0.84 -11.53 6.21
N GLU A 103 1.55 -12.44 5.56
CA GLU A 103 1.89 -13.73 6.16
C GLU A 103 2.93 -13.58 7.27
N GLU A 104 3.99 -12.83 7.01
CA GLU A 104 5.09 -12.65 7.98
C GLU A 104 4.64 -11.96 9.25
N ALA A 105 3.77 -10.96 9.14
CA ALA A 105 3.28 -10.19 10.28
C ALA A 105 2.00 -10.75 10.90
N ASP A 106 1.50 -11.87 10.37
CA ASP A 106 0.27 -12.49 10.84
C ASP A 106 -0.90 -11.48 10.86
N VAL A 107 -1.09 -10.85 9.71
CA VAL A 107 -2.11 -9.81 9.55
C VAL A 107 -3.51 -10.44 9.46
N GLY A 108 -4.46 -9.92 10.23
CA GLY A 108 -5.82 -10.43 10.21
C GLY A 108 -6.68 -9.90 9.09
N LEU A 109 -6.39 -8.68 8.62
CA LEU A 109 -7.17 -8.04 7.58
C LEU A 109 -6.27 -7.08 6.80
N THR A 110 -6.33 -7.17 5.47
CA THR A 110 -5.67 -6.19 4.59
C THR A 110 -6.73 -5.26 4.03
N VAL A 111 -6.49 -3.96 4.16
CA VAL A 111 -7.37 -2.93 3.61
C VAL A 111 -6.64 -2.28 2.44
N ILE A 112 -7.19 -2.39 1.25
CA ILE A 112 -6.50 -1.93 0.05
C ILE A 112 -7.43 -1.09 -0.84
N GLY A 113 -6.90 0.00 -1.39
CA GLY A 113 -7.65 0.82 -2.32
C GLY A 113 -7.69 0.21 -3.71
N SER A 114 -8.76 0.48 -4.44
CA SER A 114 -8.95 -0.09 -5.79
C SER A 114 -8.33 0.73 -6.91
N LYS A 115 -7.96 1.98 -6.65
CA LYS A 115 -7.45 2.86 -7.69
C LYS A 115 -6.02 2.50 -8.08
N ASN A 116 -5.74 2.50 -9.37
CA ASN A 116 -4.39 2.31 -9.86
C ASN A 116 -3.87 3.60 -10.53
N ARG A 117 -2.59 3.61 -10.87
CA ARG A 117 -1.94 4.80 -11.46
C ARG A 117 -2.34 5.08 -12.90
N SER A 118 -2.78 4.06 -13.61
CA SER A 118 -3.10 4.22 -15.03
C SER A 118 -4.46 4.86 -15.28
N GLY A 119 -5.25 5.01 -14.23
CA GLY A 119 -6.58 5.56 -14.36
C GLY A 119 -7.62 4.60 -14.89
N GLU A 120 -7.24 3.35 -15.08
CA GLU A 120 -8.17 2.32 -15.55
C GLU A 120 -9.08 1.79 -14.45
N TYR A 121 -8.92 2.32 -13.27
CA TYR A 121 -9.72 1.97 -12.10
C TYR A 121 -11.23 2.16 -12.30
N ARG A 122 -11.63 2.85 -13.36
CA ARG A 122 -13.04 3.15 -13.62
C ARG A 122 -13.91 1.92 -13.78
N ARG A 123 -13.34 0.84 -14.27
CA ARG A 123 -14.09 -0.36 -14.62
C ARG A 123 -13.74 -1.55 -13.77
N LEU A 124 -12.53 -1.58 -13.26
CA LEU A 124 -11.97 -2.74 -12.59
C LEU A 124 -11.23 -2.29 -11.33
N LEU A 125 -10.94 -3.24 -10.49
CA LEU A 125 -10.01 -3.03 -9.40
C LEU A 125 -8.65 -2.74 -10.02
N GLY A 126 -7.82 -1.95 -9.35
CA GLY A 126 -6.44 -1.79 -9.78
C GLY A 126 -5.74 -3.14 -9.83
N SER A 127 -4.74 -3.26 -10.68
CA SER A 127 -4.08 -4.56 -10.89
C SER A 127 -3.51 -5.16 -9.60
N VAL A 128 -2.96 -4.32 -8.73
CA VAL A 128 -2.42 -4.80 -7.45
C VAL A 128 -3.54 -5.29 -6.55
N ALA A 129 -4.62 -4.50 -6.40
CA ALA A 129 -5.76 -4.89 -5.57
C ALA A 129 -6.41 -6.16 -6.08
N GLU A 130 -6.55 -6.31 -7.39
CA GLU A 130 -7.11 -7.51 -7.99
C GLU A 130 -6.28 -8.74 -7.64
N ARG A 131 -4.96 -8.64 -7.81
CA ARG A 131 -4.07 -9.78 -7.53
C ARG A 131 -4.03 -10.13 -6.07
N VAL A 132 -3.99 -9.13 -5.19
CA VAL A 132 -4.02 -9.37 -3.75
C VAL A 132 -5.32 -10.06 -3.37
N THR A 133 -6.46 -9.57 -3.87
CA THR A 133 -7.76 -10.14 -3.56
C THR A 133 -7.86 -11.59 -4.02
N ARG A 134 -7.36 -11.88 -5.21
CA ARG A 134 -7.42 -13.22 -5.76
C ARG A 134 -6.49 -14.20 -5.06
N MET A 135 -5.32 -13.75 -4.66
CA MET A 135 -4.26 -14.62 -4.17
C MET A 135 -4.13 -14.68 -2.65
N ALA A 136 -4.77 -13.77 -1.93
CA ALA A 136 -4.64 -13.72 -0.47
C ALA A 136 -5.30 -14.92 0.21
N HIS A 137 -4.66 -15.40 1.25
CA HIS A 137 -5.21 -16.46 2.12
C HIS A 137 -5.89 -15.87 3.35
N ARG A 138 -5.86 -14.55 3.48
CA ARG A 138 -6.38 -13.83 4.63
C ARG A 138 -7.45 -12.84 4.16
N PRO A 139 -8.35 -12.40 5.04
CA PRO A 139 -9.37 -11.43 4.66
C PRO A 139 -8.81 -10.15 4.05
N VAL A 140 -9.48 -9.67 3.03
CA VAL A 140 -9.11 -8.44 2.33
C VAL A 140 -10.35 -7.58 2.15
N THR A 141 -10.26 -6.32 2.56
CA THR A 141 -11.30 -5.34 2.26
C THR A 141 -10.79 -4.44 1.13
N VAL A 142 -11.54 -4.37 0.06
CA VAL A 142 -11.24 -3.48 -1.05
C VAL A 142 -12.06 -2.21 -0.88
N VAL A 143 -11.40 -1.07 -0.79
CA VAL A 143 -12.07 0.21 -0.67
C VAL A 143 -12.09 0.84 -2.05
N LYS A 144 -13.29 0.96 -2.60
CA LYS A 144 -13.46 1.49 -3.95
C LYS A 144 -13.41 3.01 -3.96
N THR A 145 -12.71 3.54 -4.96
CA THR A 145 -12.68 4.98 -5.19
C THR A 145 -13.82 5.32 -6.14
N PRO A 146 -14.68 6.29 -5.78
CA PRO A 146 -15.75 6.70 -6.69
C PRO A 146 -15.20 7.20 -8.01
N VAL A 147 -15.91 6.90 -9.09
CA VAL A 147 -15.56 7.41 -10.41
C VAL A 147 -16.15 8.80 -10.54
N GLU A 148 -15.28 9.76 -10.87
CA GLU A 148 -15.73 11.13 -11.14
C GLU A 148 -15.89 11.30 -12.65
N GLU A 149 -16.98 11.86 -13.06
CA GLU A 149 -17.27 12.09 -14.48
C GLU A 149 -17.29 13.57 -14.81
#